data_0558cc2ba6307d11cacbd5aad81aed92
#
_entry.id   0558cc2ba6307d11cacbd5aad81aed92
#
_cell.length_a   1.000
_cell.length_b   1.000
_cell.length_c   1.000
_cell.angle_alpha   90.00
_cell.angle_beta   90.00
_cell.angle_gamma   90.00
#
_symmetry.space_group_name_H-M   'P 1'
#
loop_
_entity.id
_entity.type
_entity.pdbx_description
1 polymer ?
#
loop_
_entity_poly.entity_id
_entity_poly.type
_entity_poly.pdbx_seq_one_letter_code
_entity_poly.pdbx_strand_id
1 'polypeptide(L)' 'MVATGELIRMMNYVDDIAATLRRINASLYLIAPEEKRRLADYMRKSDPNFIGVVEPLEKGSLA' A
#
# COMPACT_ATOMS: atom_id res chain seq x y z
N MET A 1 -6.17 -12.35 -21.75
CA MET A 1 -6.57 -10.95 -21.78
C MET A 1 -5.37 -10.06 -21.98
N VAL A 2 -5.51 -9.05 -22.80
CA VAL A 2 -4.43 -8.12 -23.04
C VAL A 2 -4.47 -7.00 -22.00
N ALA A 3 -3.34 -6.76 -21.36
CA ALA A 3 -3.25 -5.68 -20.39
C ALA A 3 -3.27 -4.34 -21.13
N THR A 4 -4.07 -3.41 -20.67
CA THR A 4 -4.12 -2.06 -21.23
C THR A 4 -2.95 -1.23 -20.70
N GLY A 5 -2.67 -0.11 -21.36
CA GLY A 5 -1.67 0.82 -20.87
C GLY A 5 -2.00 1.35 -19.50
N GLU A 6 -3.29 1.54 -19.21
CA GLU A 6 -3.73 2.00 -17.90
C GLU A 6 -3.44 0.96 -16.82
N LEU A 7 -3.70 -0.30 -17.10
CA LEU A 7 -3.43 -1.37 -16.15
C LEU A 7 -1.93 -1.47 -15.85
N ILE A 8 -1.11 -1.40 -16.90
CA ILE A 8 0.34 -1.47 -16.74
C ILE A 8 0.84 -0.31 -15.89
N ARG A 9 0.32 0.89 -16.12
CA ARG A 9 0.71 2.06 -15.35
C ARG A 9 0.37 1.88 -13.86
N MET A 10 -0.82 1.35 -13.59
CA MET A 10 -1.26 1.12 -12.21
C MET A 10 -0.44 0.03 -11.53
N MET A 11 -0.04 -0.99 -12.27
CA MET A 11 0.85 -2.01 -11.74
C MET A 11 2.21 -1.42 -11.37
N ASN A 12 2.69 -0.46 -12.14
CA ASN A 12 3.93 0.25 -11.80
C ASN A 12 3.76 1.06 -10.52
N TYR A 13 2.60 1.67 -10.30
CA TYR A 13 2.33 2.37 -9.04
C TYR A 13 2.36 1.41 -7.86
N VAL A 14 1.84 0.20 -8.05
CA VAL A 14 1.89 -0.82 -7.00
C VAL A 14 3.33 -1.21 -6.69
N ASP A 15 4.17 -1.32 -7.71
CA ASP A 15 5.59 -1.59 -7.51
C ASP A 15 6.25 -0.49 -6.69
N ASP A 16 5.87 0.76 -6.92
CA ASP A 16 6.38 1.88 -6.13
C ASP A 16 5.92 1.80 -4.67
N ILE A 17 4.68 1.41 -4.45
CA ILE A 17 4.18 1.21 -3.09
C ILE A 17 4.98 0.11 -2.40
N ALA A 18 5.21 -1.00 -3.09
CA ALA A 18 5.98 -2.11 -2.53
C ALA A 18 7.40 -1.69 -2.19
N ALA A 19 8.01 -0.88 -3.04
CA ALA A 19 9.36 -0.36 -2.78
C ALA A 19 9.37 0.50 -1.52
N THR A 20 8.33 1.31 -1.34
CA THR A 20 8.20 2.15 -0.15
C THR A 20 8.01 1.30 1.10
N LEU A 21 7.18 0.25 1.01
CA LEU A 21 6.97 -0.66 2.14
C LEU A 21 8.26 -1.39 2.53
N ARG A 22 9.06 -1.79 1.55
CA ARG A 22 10.35 -2.41 1.82
C ARG A 22 11.28 -1.45 2.54
N ARG A 23 11.22 -0.17 2.19
CA ARG A 23 12.02 0.86 2.84
C ARG A 23 11.59 1.03 4.30
N ILE A 24 10.29 1.01 4.56
CA ILE A 24 9.77 1.09 5.92
C ILE A 24 10.26 -0.12 6.73
N ASN A 25 10.12 -1.33 6.17
CA ASN A 25 10.58 -2.54 6.84
C ASN A 25 12.07 -2.49 7.16
N ALA A 26 12.87 -2.00 6.24
CA ALA A 26 14.31 -1.92 6.42
C ALA A 26 14.69 -0.91 7.50
N SER A 27 13.82 0.04 7.79
CA SER A 27 14.08 1.11 8.75
C SER A 27 13.49 0.87 10.13
N LEU A 28 12.75 -0.23 10.32
CA LEU A 28 12.06 -0.48 11.59
C LEU A 28 13.01 -0.59 12.78
N TYR A 29 14.23 -1.02 12.54
CA TYR A 29 15.22 -1.14 13.62
C TYR A 29 15.63 0.22 14.20
N LEU A 30 15.30 1.32 13.52
CA LEU A 30 15.66 2.66 13.96
C LEU A 30 14.68 3.23 14.98
N ILE A 31 13.54 2.60 15.19
CA ILE A 31 12.52 3.13 16.06
C ILE A 31 12.18 2.16 17.19
N ALA A 32 11.69 2.71 18.30
CA ALA A 32 11.35 1.94 19.48
C ALA A 32 10.05 1.14 19.27
N PRO A 33 9.84 0.06 20.05
CA PRO A 33 8.61 -0.73 19.91
C PRO A 33 7.32 0.09 20.02
N GLU A 34 7.33 1.08 20.88
CA GLU A 34 6.17 1.96 21.05
C GLU A 34 5.91 2.77 19.79
N GLU A 35 6.97 3.23 19.17
CA GLU A 35 6.85 3.98 17.92
C GLU A 35 6.39 3.09 16.77
N LYS A 36 6.75 1.81 16.80
CA LYS A 36 6.27 0.86 15.80
C LYS A 36 4.75 0.72 15.86
N ARG A 37 4.19 0.70 17.06
CA ARG A 37 2.73 0.66 17.20
C ARG A 37 2.06 1.91 16.67
N ARG A 38 2.67 3.05 16.94
CA ARG A 38 2.14 4.32 16.43
C ARG A 38 2.19 4.37 14.91
N LEU A 39 3.26 3.84 14.33
CA LEU A 39 3.36 3.77 12.87
C LEU A 39 2.29 2.85 12.30
N ALA A 40 2.08 1.69 12.92
CA ALA A 40 1.05 0.76 12.46
C ALA A 40 -0.34 1.39 12.50
N ASP A 41 -0.65 2.10 13.58
CA ASP A 41 -1.93 2.80 13.68
C ASP A 41 -2.07 3.88 12.63
N TYR A 42 -1.01 4.62 12.41
CA TYR A 42 -1.01 5.67 11.41
C TYR A 42 -1.27 5.10 10.01
N MET A 43 -0.64 3.98 9.70
CA MET A 43 -0.83 3.33 8.40
C MET A 43 -2.25 2.82 8.24
N ARG A 44 -2.84 2.25 9.29
CA ARG A 44 -4.23 1.79 9.22
C ARG A 44 -5.22 2.92 9.00
N LYS A 45 -4.91 4.09 9.53
CA LYS A 45 -5.79 5.26 9.43
C LYS A 45 -5.57 6.08 8.18
N SER A 46 -4.54 5.75 7.40
CA SER A 46 -4.31 6.50 6.17
C SER A 46 -5.49 6.29 5.21
N ASP A 47 -5.82 7.33 4.47
CA ASP A 47 -6.98 7.32 3.60
C ASP A 47 -6.60 7.82 2.21
N PRO A 48 -6.62 6.97 1.21
CA PRO A 48 -6.88 5.53 1.33
C PRO A 48 -5.64 4.76 1.81
N ASN A 49 -5.87 3.54 2.31
CA ASN A 49 -4.76 2.63 2.55
C ASN A 49 -4.80 1.51 1.53
N PHE A 50 -3.76 0.67 1.54
CA PHE A 50 -3.62 -0.37 0.53
C PHE A 50 -4.82 -1.31 0.50
N ILE A 51 -5.21 -1.84 1.65
CA ILE A 51 -6.33 -2.79 1.74
C ILE A 51 -7.64 -2.12 1.37
N GLY A 52 -7.82 -0.86 1.76
CA GLY A 52 -9.02 -0.11 1.42
C GLY A 52 -9.21 0.09 -0.07
N VAL A 53 -8.14 -0.02 -0.85
CA VAL A 53 -8.23 0.05 -2.31
C VAL A 53 -8.41 -1.33 -2.91
N VAL A 54 -7.75 -2.34 -2.35
CA VAL A 54 -7.84 -3.71 -2.87
C VAL A 54 -9.27 -4.24 -2.82
N GLU A 55 -9.96 -4.01 -1.71
CA GLU A 55 -11.32 -4.55 -1.53
C GLU A 55 -12.32 -4.08 -2.58
N PRO A 56 -12.46 -2.78 -2.83
CA PRO A 56 -13.36 -2.34 -3.90
C PRO A 56 -12.93 -2.84 -5.27
N LEU A 57 -11.63 -2.97 -5.52
CA LEU A 57 -11.17 -3.47 -6.81
C LEU A 57 -11.58 -4.92 -7.01
N GLU A 58 -11.50 -5.74 -5.97
CA GLU A 58 -11.91 -7.13 -6.05
C GLU A 58 -13.41 -7.28 -6.28
N LYS A 59 -14.19 -6.42 -5.64
CA LYS A 59 -15.64 -6.46 -5.76
C LYS A 59 -16.13 -5.86 -7.06
N GLY A 60 -15.29 -5.15 -7.78
CA GLY A 60 -15.70 -4.42 -8.95
C GLY A 60 -16.73 -3.34 -8.65
N SER A 61 -16.73 -2.83 -7.43
CA SER A 61 -17.80 -1.96 -6.93
C SER A 61 -17.65 -0.51 -7.36
N LEU A 62 -16.57 -0.19 -8.03
CA LEU A 62 -16.32 1.18 -8.47
C LEU A 62 -16.97 1.48 -9.80
N ALA A 63 -17.67 0.54 -10.32
CA ALA A 63 -18.36 0.70 -11.58
C ALA A 63 -19.45 1.77 -11.47
#